data_167329123e053f83d1c413f0aa24f27c
#
_entry.id   167329123e053f83d1c413f0aa24f27c
#
_cell.length_a   1.000
_cell.length_b   1.000
_cell.length_c   1.000
_cell.angle_alpha   90.00
_cell.angle_beta   90.00
_cell.angle_gamma   90.00
#
_symmetry.space_group_name_H-M   'P 1'
#
loop_
_entity.id
_entity.type
_entity.pdbx_description
1 polymer ?
#
loop_
_entity_poly.entity_id
_entity_poly.type
_entity_poly.pdbx_seq_one_letter_code
_entity_poly.pdbx_strand_id
1 'polypeptide(L)'
;TYHNNNEEHTFIFLNRSLQNEHTVDLTDREAVLSYFEKHKFDYIIHLAADVGGLFKNLNGNTIIFSNNIKINENVLEACVKNGIQRGIFILSSCIFPAEPSKFPMNETMIHESAPHYSNEGYAYAKRMMHMQCQQYNKSLHTEFICLVPVNLYGPYDNFNPENSHLIPGLLHRFHNNKATGESMVAYGSGKPLRQMLYAADFAKIIYHSLFDKSIKRQTIICCNDEEFEIKDIVHHLTLTMDINYDNIQWNTNMSDGCMKKTVDNSLCKELFPDFEFTPFEIGIQKTYEWY
;
A
#
# COMPACT_ATOMS: atom_id res chain seq x y z
N THR A 1 0.80 -3.71 -20.69
CA THR A 1 1.93 -2.98 -21.31
C THR A 1 1.49 -1.56 -21.55
N TYR A 2 1.98 -0.61 -20.75
CA TYR A 2 1.80 0.81 -21.03
C TYR A 2 2.94 1.25 -21.94
N HIS A 3 2.62 1.67 -23.15
CA HIS A 3 3.57 2.31 -24.06
C HIS A 3 3.44 3.82 -23.88
N ASN A 4 4.51 4.47 -23.45
CA ASN A 4 4.62 5.91 -23.52
C ASN A 4 5.89 6.24 -24.32
N ASN A 5 5.72 6.98 -25.41
CA ASN A 5 6.77 7.64 -26.21
C ASN A 5 7.95 6.77 -26.66
N ASN A 6 7.72 5.66 -27.36
CA ASN A 6 8.75 4.86 -28.07
C ASN A 6 9.89 4.27 -27.22
N GLU A 7 9.85 4.29 -25.91
CA GLU A 7 10.80 3.57 -25.06
C GLU A 7 10.16 2.26 -24.58
N GLU A 8 10.76 1.14 -24.95
CA GLU A 8 10.33 -0.20 -24.51
C GLU A 8 11.04 -0.51 -23.18
N HIS A 9 10.27 -0.65 -22.10
CA HIS A 9 10.78 -1.02 -20.78
C HIS A 9 10.56 -2.52 -20.52
N THR A 10 11.59 -3.20 -20.04
CA THR A 10 11.49 -4.59 -19.57
C THR A 10 11.34 -4.62 -18.06
N PHE A 11 10.25 -5.21 -17.58
CA PHE A 11 9.99 -5.38 -16.15
C PHE A 11 10.37 -6.79 -15.70
N ILE A 12 11.21 -6.88 -14.66
CA ILE A 12 11.59 -8.12 -14.01
C ILE A 12 10.92 -8.15 -12.63
N PHE A 13 10.08 -9.16 -12.39
CA PHE A 13 9.35 -9.31 -11.15
C PHE A 13 10.05 -10.32 -10.23
N LEU A 14 10.68 -9.82 -9.15
CA LEU A 14 11.19 -10.66 -8.09
C LEU A 14 10.03 -11.23 -7.27
N ASN A 15 10.16 -12.47 -6.89
CA ASN A 15 9.18 -13.15 -6.06
C ASN A 15 9.87 -14.05 -5.02
N ARG A 16 9.13 -14.46 -4.00
CA ARG A 16 9.63 -15.30 -2.91
C ARG A 16 9.33 -16.80 -3.11
N SER A 17 8.27 -17.14 -3.84
CA SER A 17 7.66 -18.47 -3.81
C SER A 17 7.63 -19.20 -5.16
N LEU A 18 7.74 -18.47 -6.26
CA LEU A 18 7.78 -19.09 -7.58
C LEU A 18 9.20 -19.60 -7.83
N GLN A 19 9.40 -20.89 -7.91
CA GLN A 19 10.71 -21.50 -8.15
C GLN A 19 11.21 -21.22 -9.58
N ASN A 20 11.73 -20.03 -9.81
CA ASN A 20 12.33 -19.58 -11.05
C ASN A 20 13.59 -18.74 -10.79
N GLU A 21 14.26 -18.30 -11.86
CA GLU A 21 15.49 -17.49 -11.76
C GLU A 21 15.35 -16.14 -11.07
N HIS A 22 14.10 -15.67 -10.85
CA HIS A 22 13.77 -14.41 -10.17
C HIS A 22 13.24 -14.65 -8.75
N THR A 23 13.50 -15.82 -8.16
CA THR A 23 13.15 -16.12 -6.76
C THR A 23 14.28 -15.72 -5.85
N VAL A 24 14.05 -14.72 -5.00
CA VAL A 24 15.02 -14.19 -4.03
C VAL A 24 14.34 -13.93 -2.70
N ASP A 25 14.87 -14.46 -1.61
CA ASP A 25 14.47 -14.05 -0.27
C ASP A 25 15.11 -12.70 0.06
N LEU A 26 14.32 -11.64 0.08
CA LEU A 26 14.82 -10.28 0.34
C LEU A 26 15.28 -10.08 1.79
N THR A 27 15.03 -11.02 2.70
CA THR A 27 15.60 -11.00 4.06
C THR A 27 17.03 -11.55 4.13
N ASP A 28 17.48 -12.24 3.07
CA ASP A 28 18.84 -12.74 2.93
C ASP A 28 19.69 -11.72 2.15
N ARG A 29 20.56 -11.03 2.87
CA ARG A 29 21.41 -9.96 2.33
C ARG A 29 22.32 -10.45 1.19
N GLU A 30 22.97 -11.58 1.36
CA GLU A 30 23.93 -12.09 0.37
C GLU A 30 23.22 -12.54 -0.91
N ALA A 31 22.05 -13.17 -0.79
CA ALA A 31 21.21 -13.52 -1.92
C ALA A 31 20.77 -12.27 -2.72
N VAL A 32 20.34 -11.21 -2.03
CA VAL A 32 19.93 -9.95 -2.67
C VAL A 32 21.10 -9.28 -3.38
N LEU A 33 22.25 -9.12 -2.72
CA LEU A 33 23.41 -8.47 -3.31
C LEU A 33 23.91 -9.23 -4.54
N SER A 34 24.04 -10.57 -4.44
CA SER A 34 24.46 -11.42 -5.56
C SER A 34 23.49 -11.36 -6.75
N TYR A 35 22.18 -11.30 -6.46
CA TYR A 35 21.18 -11.20 -7.52
C TYR A 35 21.28 -9.86 -8.26
N PHE A 36 21.42 -8.74 -7.55
CA PHE A 36 21.55 -7.41 -8.17
C PHE A 36 22.89 -7.23 -8.90
N GLU A 37 23.97 -7.85 -8.43
CA GLU A 37 25.25 -7.85 -9.12
C GLU A 37 25.18 -8.59 -10.47
N LYS A 38 24.47 -9.72 -10.49
CA LYS A 38 24.28 -10.55 -11.68
C LYS A 38 23.36 -9.88 -12.70
N HIS A 39 22.31 -9.21 -12.23
CA HIS A 39 21.27 -8.59 -13.07
C HIS A 39 21.38 -7.07 -12.98
N LYS A 40 21.77 -6.41 -14.08
CA LYS A 40 21.86 -4.96 -14.14
C LYS A 40 20.48 -4.34 -14.28
N PHE A 41 20.14 -3.41 -13.39
CA PHE A 41 18.87 -2.70 -13.40
C PHE A 41 19.10 -1.19 -13.54
N ASP A 42 18.30 -0.52 -14.37
CA ASP A 42 18.32 0.94 -14.51
C ASP A 42 17.49 1.60 -13.42
N TYR A 43 16.40 0.96 -13.01
CA TYR A 43 15.41 1.44 -12.06
C TYR A 43 14.97 0.35 -11.10
N ILE A 44 14.41 0.76 -9.97
CA ILE A 44 13.78 -0.13 -8.99
C ILE A 44 12.37 0.36 -8.64
N ILE A 45 11.43 -0.57 -8.50
CA ILE A 45 10.13 -0.36 -7.85
C ILE A 45 10.07 -1.33 -6.67
N HIS A 46 10.24 -0.81 -5.45
CA HIS A 46 10.26 -1.61 -4.24
C HIS A 46 8.87 -1.70 -3.61
N LEU A 47 8.13 -2.76 -3.97
CA LEU A 47 6.79 -3.06 -3.44
C LEU A 47 6.84 -4.06 -2.28
N ALA A 48 7.95 -4.82 -2.17
CA ALA A 48 8.02 -5.95 -1.26
C ALA A 48 7.94 -5.52 0.21
N ALA A 49 7.12 -6.22 0.96
CA ALA A 49 7.02 -6.09 2.41
C ALA A 49 6.36 -7.32 3.03
N ASP A 50 6.66 -7.59 4.30
CA ASP A 50 5.87 -8.49 5.14
C ASP A 50 4.71 -7.68 5.72
N VAL A 51 3.50 -7.90 5.18
CA VAL A 51 2.29 -7.16 5.54
C VAL A 51 1.16 -8.10 5.94
N GLY A 52 0.15 -7.57 6.60
CA GLY A 52 -1.06 -8.30 6.92
C GLY A 52 -2.14 -7.38 7.47
N GLY A 53 -3.36 -7.94 7.61
CA GLY A 53 -4.46 -7.23 8.24
C GLY A 53 -4.22 -6.95 9.73
N LEU A 54 -5.21 -6.30 10.37
CA LEU A 54 -5.13 -5.87 11.77
C LEU A 54 -4.69 -6.98 12.73
N PHE A 55 -5.26 -8.18 12.60
CA PHE A 55 -4.98 -9.31 13.51
C PHE A 55 -3.54 -9.84 13.36
N LYS A 56 -3.02 -9.95 12.14
CA LYS A 56 -1.63 -10.35 11.91
C LYS A 56 -0.67 -9.32 12.50
N ASN A 57 -0.95 -8.04 12.35
CA ASN A 57 -0.12 -6.97 12.89
C ASN A 57 -0.10 -6.99 14.43
N LEU A 58 -1.25 -7.12 15.08
CA LEU A 58 -1.33 -7.16 16.55
C LEU A 58 -0.53 -8.32 17.16
N ASN A 59 -0.52 -9.48 16.50
CA ASN A 59 0.14 -10.68 17.02
C ASN A 59 1.58 -10.86 16.52
N GLY A 60 1.99 -10.17 15.48
CA GLY A 60 3.25 -10.38 14.77
C GLY A 60 4.16 -9.16 14.67
N ASN A 61 3.92 -8.09 15.41
CA ASN A 61 4.66 -6.82 15.27
C ASN A 61 6.19 -6.98 15.25
N THR A 62 6.76 -7.81 16.15
CA THR A 62 8.21 -8.04 16.22
C THR A 62 8.77 -8.68 14.95
N ILE A 63 8.11 -9.73 14.43
CA ILE A 63 8.54 -10.44 13.22
C ILE A 63 8.38 -9.56 12.01
N ILE A 64 7.23 -8.89 11.89
CA ILE A 64 6.92 -7.96 10.80
C ILE A 64 7.94 -6.82 10.78
N PHE A 65 8.26 -6.23 11.94
CA PHE A 65 9.29 -5.20 12.05
C PHE A 65 10.65 -5.71 11.56
N SER A 66 11.14 -6.83 12.12
CA SER A 66 12.45 -7.39 11.79
C SER A 66 12.57 -7.77 10.31
N ASN A 67 11.54 -8.41 9.73
CA ASN A 67 11.55 -8.78 8.32
C ASN A 67 11.58 -7.55 7.42
N ASN A 68 10.73 -6.55 7.68
CA ASN A 68 10.70 -5.36 6.86
C ASN A 68 11.97 -4.51 6.96
N ILE A 69 12.62 -4.42 8.13
CA ILE A 69 13.93 -3.76 8.25
C ILE A 69 14.94 -4.45 7.34
N LYS A 70 15.05 -5.80 7.39
CA LYS A 70 15.99 -6.55 6.54
C LYS A 70 15.68 -6.37 5.05
N ILE A 71 14.41 -6.53 4.65
CA ILE A 71 13.97 -6.37 3.26
C ILE A 71 14.37 -4.99 2.73
N ASN A 72 14.01 -3.94 3.46
CA ASN A 72 14.25 -2.56 3.03
C ASN A 72 15.75 -2.24 2.96
N GLU A 73 16.51 -2.61 3.99
CA GLU A 73 17.96 -2.40 4.05
C GLU A 73 18.69 -3.11 2.92
N ASN A 74 18.41 -4.42 2.71
CA ASN A 74 19.06 -5.22 1.70
C ASN A 74 18.81 -4.69 0.28
N VAL A 75 17.56 -4.28 -0.01
CA VAL A 75 17.19 -3.72 -1.31
C VAL A 75 17.86 -2.36 -1.52
N LEU A 76 17.81 -1.46 -0.55
CA LEU A 76 18.43 -0.14 -0.64
C LEU A 76 19.96 -0.25 -0.78
N GLU A 77 20.62 -1.11 0.00
CA GLU A 77 22.07 -1.38 -0.14
C GLU A 77 22.40 -1.91 -1.53
N ALA A 78 21.62 -2.86 -2.05
CA ALA A 78 21.80 -3.42 -3.38
C ALA A 78 21.65 -2.35 -4.47
N CYS A 79 20.66 -1.46 -4.36
CA CYS A 79 20.48 -0.34 -5.29
C CYS A 79 21.73 0.55 -5.35
N VAL A 80 22.22 0.97 -4.18
CA VAL A 80 23.39 1.86 -4.09
C VAL A 80 24.65 1.17 -4.63
N LYS A 81 24.92 -0.07 -4.23
CA LYS A 81 26.11 -0.82 -4.69
C LYS A 81 26.12 -1.07 -6.21
N ASN A 82 24.95 -1.19 -6.81
CA ASN A 82 24.82 -1.43 -8.25
C ASN A 82 24.59 -0.15 -9.06
N GLY A 83 24.68 1.02 -8.43
CA GLY A 83 24.61 2.33 -9.10
C GLY A 83 23.22 2.71 -9.59
N ILE A 84 22.15 2.10 -9.03
CA ILE A 84 20.76 2.47 -9.35
C ILE A 84 20.50 3.85 -8.75
N GLN A 85 20.36 4.84 -9.62
CA GLN A 85 20.20 6.23 -9.19
C GLN A 85 18.76 6.64 -8.94
N ARG A 86 17.79 5.93 -9.51
CA ARG A 86 16.37 6.30 -9.44
C ARG A 86 15.50 5.10 -9.09
N GLY A 87 14.54 5.29 -8.18
CA GLY A 87 13.64 4.24 -7.77
C GLY A 87 12.43 4.73 -7.00
N ILE A 88 11.40 3.89 -6.96
CA ILE A 88 10.17 4.10 -6.22
C ILE A 88 10.14 3.16 -5.01
N PHE A 89 9.91 3.72 -3.83
CA PHE A 89 9.83 3.00 -2.56
C PHE A 89 8.46 3.20 -1.93
N ILE A 90 7.71 2.10 -1.78
CA ILE A 90 6.33 2.19 -1.31
C ILE A 90 6.29 2.17 0.22
N LEU A 91 5.76 3.27 0.76
CA LEU A 91 5.43 3.42 2.17
C LEU A 91 4.00 2.92 2.46
N SER A 92 3.32 3.52 3.41
CA SER A 92 1.93 3.25 3.76
C SER A 92 1.39 4.39 4.62
N SER A 93 0.12 4.69 4.55
CA SER A 93 -0.51 5.68 5.43
C SER A 93 -0.46 5.32 6.93
N CYS A 94 -0.09 4.09 7.29
CA CYS A 94 0.13 3.71 8.70
C CYS A 94 1.37 4.35 9.35
N ILE A 95 2.26 4.96 8.54
CA ILE A 95 3.44 5.69 9.04
C ILE A 95 3.09 7.01 9.72
N PHE A 96 1.88 7.52 9.50
CA PHE A 96 1.46 8.77 10.14
C PHE A 96 1.21 8.60 11.64
N PRO A 97 1.27 9.72 12.41
CA PRO A 97 0.94 9.71 13.83
C PRO A 97 -0.43 9.09 14.13
N ALA A 98 -0.51 8.37 15.26
CA ALA A 98 -1.81 7.92 15.77
C ALA A 98 -2.69 9.10 16.20
N GLU A 99 -2.04 10.11 16.78
CA GLU A 99 -2.64 11.36 17.23
C GLU A 99 -1.89 12.52 16.55
N PRO A 100 -2.30 12.91 15.34
CA PRO A 100 -1.66 13.98 14.61
C PRO A 100 -2.05 15.36 15.19
N SER A 101 -1.21 16.36 14.96
CA SER A 101 -1.46 17.74 15.36
C SER A 101 -2.68 18.35 14.64
N LYS A 102 -3.01 17.87 13.44
CA LYS A 102 -4.16 18.28 12.62
C LYS A 102 -4.55 17.24 11.58
N PHE A 103 -5.74 17.42 10.99
CA PHE A 103 -6.19 16.73 9.78
C PHE A 103 -6.53 17.76 8.69
N PRO A 104 -6.36 17.42 7.39
CA PRO A 104 -5.70 16.22 6.89
C PRO A 104 -4.19 16.24 7.18
N MET A 105 -3.58 15.05 7.31
CA MET A 105 -2.14 14.90 7.53
C MET A 105 -1.39 15.03 6.19
N ASN A 106 -0.26 15.73 6.20
CA ASN A 106 0.61 15.86 5.04
C ASN A 106 1.98 15.20 5.25
N GLU A 107 2.82 15.20 4.24
CA GLU A 107 4.12 14.50 4.22
C GLU A 107 5.08 14.97 5.33
N THR A 108 4.97 16.23 5.78
CA THR A 108 5.85 16.77 6.85
C THR A 108 5.54 16.18 8.22
N MET A 109 4.34 15.59 8.38
CA MET A 109 3.85 15.08 9.65
C MET A 109 4.26 13.63 9.94
N ILE A 110 4.93 12.94 9.01
CA ILE A 110 5.28 11.51 9.11
C ILE A 110 6.03 11.19 10.42
N HIS A 111 6.86 12.10 10.91
CA HIS A 111 7.71 11.88 12.07
C HIS A 111 7.32 12.69 13.30
N GLU A 112 6.14 13.34 13.35
CA GLU A 112 5.71 14.17 14.47
C GLU A 112 5.56 13.41 15.79
N SER A 113 4.95 12.22 15.74
CA SER A 113 4.74 11.38 16.95
C SER A 113 4.65 9.90 16.58
N ALA A 114 4.39 9.04 17.58
CA ALA A 114 4.30 7.59 17.38
C ALA A 114 3.16 7.19 16.43
N PRO A 115 3.35 6.16 15.59
CA PRO A 115 2.27 5.58 14.81
C PRO A 115 1.33 4.78 15.72
N HIS A 116 0.19 4.34 15.18
CA HIS A 116 -0.80 3.58 15.95
C HIS A 116 -0.22 2.22 16.39
N TYR A 117 -0.42 1.88 17.67
CA TYR A 117 0.15 0.69 18.32
C TYR A 117 -0.17 -0.63 17.61
N SER A 118 -1.34 -0.73 16.97
CA SER A 118 -1.79 -1.98 16.34
C SER A 118 -0.92 -2.45 15.18
N ASN A 119 -0.15 -1.55 14.56
CA ASN A 119 0.74 -1.84 13.44
C ASN A 119 2.07 -1.08 13.52
N GLU A 120 2.49 -0.74 14.73
CA GLU A 120 3.68 0.09 14.95
C GLU A 120 4.97 -0.52 14.38
N GLY A 121 5.14 -1.83 14.47
CA GLY A 121 6.32 -2.52 13.91
C GLY A 121 6.45 -2.30 12.41
N TYR A 122 5.37 -2.49 11.68
CA TYR A 122 5.35 -2.21 10.23
C TYR A 122 5.56 -0.71 9.94
N ALA A 123 4.87 0.14 10.68
CA ALA A 123 4.94 1.58 10.49
C ALA A 123 6.35 2.13 10.72
N TYR A 124 7.02 1.71 11.80
CA TYR A 124 8.41 2.11 12.05
C TYR A 124 9.39 1.56 11.02
N ALA A 125 9.23 0.32 10.55
CA ALA A 125 10.06 -0.20 9.47
C ALA A 125 9.93 0.64 8.18
N LYS A 126 8.72 1.07 7.83
CA LYS A 126 8.47 1.97 6.70
C LYS A 126 9.00 3.39 6.94
N ARG A 127 8.93 3.94 8.17
CA ARG A 127 9.58 5.22 8.52
C ARG A 127 11.11 5.13 8.42
N MET A 128 11.71 4.01 8.79
CA MET A 128 13.16 3.80 8.62
C MET A 128 13.54 3.79 7.14
N MET A 129 12.80 3.08 6.29
CA MET A 129 13.00 3.11 4.84
C MET A 129 12.88 4.53 4.27
N HIS A 130 11.87 5.29 4.70
CA HIS A 130 11.72 6.70 4.32
C HIS A 130 12.97 7.52 4.67
N MET A 131 13.46 7.38 5.90
CA MET A 131 14.66 8.08 6.36
C MET A 131 15.90 7.66 5.56
N GLN A 132 16.06 6.37 5.27
CA GLN A 132 17.18 5.87 4.46
C GLN A 132 17.15 6.46 3.05
N CYS A 133 15.99 6.48 2.37
CA CYS A 133 15.84 7.10 1.06
C CYS A 133 16.25 8.59 1.10
N GLN A 134 15.82 9.33 2.13
CA GLN A 134 16.20 10.74 2.29
C GLN A 134 17.71 10.91 2.49
N GLN A 135 18.37 10.06 3.29
CA GLN A 135 19.81 10.14 3.51
C GLN A 135 20.61 9.80 2.25
N TYR A 136 20.20 8.76 1.50
CA TYR A 136 20.83 8.43 0.22
C TYR A 136 20.65 9.56 -0.80
N ASN A 137 19.46 10.15 -0.88
CA ASN A 137 19.21 11.30 -1.75
C ASN A 137 20.13 12.50 -1.43
N LYS A 138 20.40 12.75 -0.14
CA LYS A 138 21.29 13.85 0.30
C LYS A 138 22.76 13.54 0.05
N SER A 139 23.20 12.31 0.39
CA SER A 139 24.63 11.97 0.46
C SER A 139 25.16 11.43 -0.87
N LEU A 140 24.35 10.69 -1.63
CA LEU A 140 24.76 10.02 -2.87
C LEU A 140 24.08 10.60 -4.10
N HIS A 141 23.28 11.63 -3.93
CA HIS A 141 22.54 12.30 -5.00
C HIS A 141 21.61 11.37 -5.79
N THR A 142 21.11 10.29 -5.15
CA THR A 142 20.10 9.44 -5.75
C THR A 142 18.77 10.19 -5.93
N GLU A 143 17.88 9.66 -6.75
CA GLU A 143 16.52 10.16 -6.98
C GLU A 143 15.50 9.13 -6.49
N PHE A 144 15.61 8.73 -5.22
CA PHE A 144 14.65 7.83 -4.60
C PHE A 144 13.39 8.57 -4.21
N ILE A 145 12.25 8.13 -4.71
CA ILE A 145 10.93 8.71 -4.51
C ILE A 145 10.14 7.77 -3.60
N CYS A 146 9.53 8.32 -2.55
CA CYS A 146 8.70 7.57 -1.63
C CYS A 146 7.22 7.84 -1.92
N LEU A 147 6.44 6.80 -2.21
CA LEU A 147 5.00 6.94 -2.39
C LEU A 147 4.25 6.38 -1.17
N VAL A 148 3.28 7.14 -0.68
CA VAL A 148 2.47 6.81 0.49
C VAL A 148 1.03 6.54 0.04
N PRO A 149 0.69 5.31 -0.37
CA PRO A 149 -0.70 5.00 -0.68
C PRO A 149 -1.55 4.96 0.59
N VAL A 150 -2.82 5.29 0.43
CA VAL A 150 -3.88 4.99 1.40
C VAL A 150 -4.30 3.51 1.26
N ASN A 151 -5.50 3.15 1.71
CA ASN A 151 -5.94 1.75 1.63
C ASN A 151 -6.15 1.32 0.17
N LEU A 152 -5.26 0.48 -0.33
CA LEU A 152 -5.34 -0.08 -1.67
C LEU A 152 -6.42 -1.16 -1.74
N TYR A 153 -7.10 -1.27 -2.88
CA TYR A 153 -8.01 -2.35 -3.22
C TYR A 153 -8.04 -2.57 -4.74
N GLY A 154 -8.40 -3.75 -5.17
CA GLY A 154 -8.49 -4.06 -6.61
C GLY A 154 -8.37 -5.55 -6.93
N PRO A 155 -8.37 -5.90 -8.21
CA PRO A 155 -8.02 -7.24 -8.67
C PRO A 155 -6.65 -7.71 -8.15
N TYR A 156 -6.51 -9.01 -7.96
CA TYR A 156 -5.29 -9.66 -7.45
C TYR A 156 -4.94 -9.34 -5.99
N ASP A 157 -5.84 -8.72 -5.22
CA ASP A 157 -5.64 -8.52 -3.78
C ASP A 157 -5.65 -9.85 -3.03
N ASN A 158 -5.30 -9.81 -1.74
CA ASN A 158 -5.34 -10.97 -0.87
C ASN A 158 -6.74 -11.14 -0.26
N PHE A 159 -7.50 -12.10 -0.78
CA PHE A 159 -8.85 -12.42 -0.30
C PHE A 159 -8.90 -13.46 0.83
N ASN A 160 -7.75 -13.92 1.34
CA ASN A 160 -7.72 -14.85 2.46
C ASN A 160 -8.27 -14.20 3.73
N PRO A 161 -9.32 -14.75 4.35
CA PRO A 161 -10.01 -14.16 5.51
C PRO A 161 -9.11 -13.87 6.72
N GLU A 162 -8.03 -14.65 6.88
CA GLU A 162 -7.12 -14.50 8.01
C GLU A 162 -6.19 -13.28 7.89
N ASN A 163 -5.87 -12.86 6.65
CA ASN A 163 -4.81 -11.90 6.40
C ASN A 163 -5.22 -10.75 5.48
N SER A 164 -6.47 -10.76 4.97
CA SER A 164 -6.96 -9.75 4.03
C SER A 164 -7.12 -8.37 4.67
N HIS A 165 -7.07 -7.35 3.82
CA HIS A 165 -7.51 -6.01 4.16
C HIS A 165 -9.04 -5.90 4.14
N LEU A 166 -9.55 -4.69 4.43
CA LEU A 166 -10.98 -4.43 4.63
C LEU A 166 -11.85 -4.88 3.44
N ILE A 167 -11.62 -4.32 2.25
CA ILE A 167 -12.46 -4.59 1.06
C ILE A 167 -12.37 -6.04 0.62
N PRO A 168 -11.19 -6.64 0.38
CA PRO A 168 -11.12 -8.03 -0.04
C PRO A 168 -11.69 -9.00 1.00
N GLY A 169 -11.52 -8.70 2.30
CA GLY A 169 -12.08 -9.53 3.37
C GLY A 169 -13.60 -9.47 3.44
N LEU A 170 -14.20 -8.27 3.29
CA LEU A 170 -15.66 -8.12 3.23
C LEU A 170 -16.24 -8.77 1.97
N LEU A 171 -15.62 -8.53 0.81
CA LEU A 171 -16.06 -9.08 -0.46
C LEU A 171 -16.07 -10.62 -0.42
N HIS A 172 -14.96 -11.23 0.03
CA HIS A 172 -14.89 -12.69 0.19
C HIS A 172 -15.95 -13.23 1.12
N ARG A 173 -16.14 -12.61 2.30
CA ARG A 173 -17.14 -13.05 3.29
C ARG A 173 -18.55 -12.93 2.74
N PHE A 174 -18.90 -11.79 2.17
CA PHE A 174 -20.26 -11.56 1.67
C PHE A 174 -20.57 -12.44 0.46
N HIS A 175 -19.60 -12.69 -0.43
CA HIS A 175 -19.76 -13.61 -1.55
C HIS A 175 -20.09 -15.02 -1.08
N ASN A 176 -19.29 -15.56 -0.17
CA ASN A 176 -19.49 -16.91 0.36
C ASN A 176 -20.80 -17.01 1.15
N ASN A 177 -21.11 -16.03 2.01
CA ASN A 177 -22.32 -16.07 2.83
C ASN A 177 -23.60 -15.88 1.97
N LYS A 178 -23.52 -15.14 0.85
CA LYS A 178 -24.62 -15.07 -0.13
C LYS A 178 -24.90 -16.45 -0.74
N ALA A 179 -23.86 -17.23 -1.03
CA ALA A 179 -24.00 -18.58 -1.61
C ALA A 179 -24.50 -19.61 -0.60
N THR A 180 -24.12 -19.49 0.68
CA THR A 180 -24.50 -20.46 1.74
C THR A 180 -25.75 -20.08 2.51
N GLY A 181 -26.24 -18.84 2.39
CA GLY A 181 -27.35 -18.31 3.18
C GLY A 181 -26.96 -17.93 4.61
N GLU A 182 -25.67 -17.84 4.93
CA GLU A 182 -25.18 -17.44 6.23
C GLU A 182 -25.35 -15.92 6.47
N SER A 183 -25.30 -15.52 7.76
CA SER A 183 -25.44 -14.12 8.15
C SER A 183 -24.33 -13.24 7.57
N MET A 184 -24.71 -12.08 7.03
CA MET A 184 -23.80 -11.04 6.54
C MET A 184 -23.25 -10.23 7.71
N VAL A 185 -22.02 -10.49 8.14
CA VAL A 185 -21.43 -9.84 9.32
C VAL A 185 -20.31 -8.88 8.92
N ALA A 186 -20.44 -7.62 9.33
CA ALA A 186 -19.37 -6.62 9.33
C ALA A 186 -18.84 -6.41 10.75
N TYR A 187 -17.54 -6.11 10.89
CA TYR A 187 -16.90 -5.94 12.20
C TYR A 187 -16.75 -4.47 12.57
N GLY A 188 -16.90 -4.20 13.88
CA GLY A 188 -16.80 -2.86 14.46
C GLY A 188 -18.09 -2.07 14.38
N SER A 189 -18.00 -0.77 14.65
CA SER A 189 -19.14 0.16 14.66
C SER A 189 -19.55 0.69 13.27
N GLY A 190 -18.72 0.49 12.26
CA GLY A 190 -18.90 1.07 10.94
C GLY A 190 -18.55 2.56 10.81
N LYS A 191 -18.16 3.24 11.92
CA LYS A 191 -17.92 4.69 11.97
C LYS A 191 -16.51 5.13 11.51
N PRO A 192 -15.44 4.30 11.62
CA PRO A 192 -14.11 4.77 11.23
C PRO A 192 -14.05 5.25 9.78
N LEU A 193 -13.30 6.33 9.56
CA LEU A 193 -13.13 6.97 8.27
C LEU A 193 -11.92 6.41 7.51
N ARG A 194 -12.07 6.13 6.22
CA ARG A 194 -11.01 5.61 5.35
C ARG A 194 -11.03 6.27 3.98
N GLN A 195 -9.86 6.64 3.50
CA GLN A 195 -9.63 6.92 2.09
C GLN A 195 -9.20 5.63 1.40
N MET A 196 -9.74 5.41 0.20
CA MET A 196 -9.51 4.20 -0.58
C MET A 196 -8.87 4.56 -1.92
N LEU A 197 -7.95 3.73 -2.41
CA LEU A 197 -7.27 3.95 -3.68
C LEU A 197 -7.29 2.68 -4.53
N TYR A 198 -7.82 2.79 -5.75
CA TYR A 198 -7.83 1.68 -6.68
C TYR A 198 -6.41 1.31 -7.13
N ALA A 199 -6.03 0.05 -7.03
CA ALA A 199 -4.65 -0.41 -7.24
C ALA A 199 -4.12 -0.11 -8.64
N ALA A 200 -4.99 -0.13 -9.68
CA ALA A 200 -4.57 0.21 -11.03
C ALA A 200 -4.24 1.70 -11.19
N ASP A 201 -4.90 2.59 -10.45
CA ASP A 201 -4.56 4.02 -10.45
C ASP A 201 -3.23 4.25 -9.73
N PHE A 202 -3.01 3.56 -8.62
CA PHE A 202 -1.71 3.60 -7.94
C PHE A 202 -0.57 3.11 -8.83
N ALA A 203 -0.79 2.05 -9.62
CA ALA A 203 0.19 1.56 -10.58
C ALA A 203 0.54 2.61 -11.65
N LYS A 204 -0.43 3.40 -12.12
CA LYS A 204 -0.17 4.53 -13.04
C LYS A 204 0.66 5.63 -12.36
N ILE A 205 0.33 5.99 -11.10
CA ILE A 205 1.11 6.98 -10.34
C ILE A 205 2.56 6.49 -10.15
N ILE A 206 2.79 5.21 -9.83
CA ILE A 206 4.12 4.62 -9.75
C ILE A 206 4.86 4.79 -11.07
N TYR A 207 4.23 4.44 -12.19
CA TYR A 207 4.83 4.53 -13.53
C TYR A 207 5.22 5.97 -13.87
N HIS A 208 4.30 6.92 -13.73
CA HIS A 208 4.57 8.33 -13.97
C HIS A 208 5.65 8.88 -13.05
N SER A 209 5.60 8.56 -11.75
CA SER A 209 6.64 8.99 -10.79
C SER A 209 8.03 8.45 -11.14
N LEU A 210 8.12 7.24 -11.71
CA LEU A 210 9.41 6.65 -12.08
C LEU A 210 10.00 7.30 -13.34
N PHE A 211 9.19 7.55 -14.35
CA PHE A 211 9.69 7.98 -15.67
C PHE A 211 9.64 9.49 -15.91
N ASP A 212 8.82 10.23 -15.16
CA ASP A 212 8.85 11.69 -15.20
C ASP A 212 10.07 12.23 -14.44
N LYS A 213 11.04 12.76 -15.18
CA LYS A 213 12.29 13.30 -14.64
C LYS A 213 12.12 14.63 -13.88
N SER A 214 10.96 15.27 -13.95
CA SER A 214 10.64 16.45 -13.15
C SER A 214 10.40 16.11 -11.68
N ILE A 215 9.88 14.90 -11.40
CA ILE A 215 9.61 14.39 -10.06
C ILE A 215 10.90 13.82 -9.46
N LYS A 216 11.44 14.45 -8.41
CA LYS A 216 12.73 14.06 -7.82
C LYS A 216 12.70 14.09 -6.29
N ARG A 217 13.20 13.01 -5.66
CA ARG A 217 13.51 12.97 -4.22
C ARG A 217 12.35 13.34 -3.31
N GLN A 218 11.12 13.13 -3.77
CA GLN A 218 9.92 13.54 -3.06
C GLN A 218 9.31 12.37 -2.28
N THR A 219 8.53 12.73 -1.28
CA THR A 219 7.56 11.85 -0.63
C THR A 219 6.20 12.36 -1.06
N ILE A 220 5.36 11.49 -1.61
CA ILE A 220 4.07 11.87 -2.22
C ILE A 220 2.98 11.00 -1.62
N ILE A 221 1.99 11.62 -1.01
CA ILE A 221 0.77 10.95 -0.55
C ILE A 221 -0.14 10.70 -1.77
N CYS A 222 -0.48 9.42 -1.98
CA CYS A 222 -1.29 8.98 -3.10
C CYS A 222 -2.69 8.59 -2.62
N CYS A 223 -3.66 9.47 -2.80
CA CYS A 223 -5.07 9.21 -2.53
C CYS A 223 -5.96 10.11 -3.41
N ASN A 224 -7.21 9.71 -3.57
CA ASN A 224 -8.26 10.61 -4.07
C ASN A 224 -8.81 11.48 -2.93
N ASP A 225 -9.79 12.35 -3.24
CA ASP A 225 -10.39 13.24 -2.24
C ASP A 225 -11.46 12.57 -1.38
N GLU A 226 -11.95 11.42 -1.82
CA GLU A 226 -13.09 10.76 -1.18
C GLU A 226 -12.67 10.07 0.12
N GLU A 227 -13.43 10.31 1.16
CA GLU A 227 -13.31 9.64 2.44
C GLU A 227 -14.66 9.02 2.82
N PHE A 228 -14.65 7.74 3.22
CA PHE A 228 -15.83 6.95 3.52
C PHE A 228 -15.83 6.49 4.97
N GLU A 229 -16.97 6.48 5.64
CA GLU A 229 -17.14 5.62 6.80
C GLU A 229 -17.13 4.14 6.37
N ILE A 230 -16.72 3.25 7.26
CA ILE A 230 -16.73 1.80 6.95
C ILE A 230 -18.13 1.33 6.54
N LYS A 231 -19.19 1.92 7.15
CA LYS A 231 -20.57 1.58 6.77
C LYS A 231 -20.90 1.95 5.33
N ASP A 232 -20.32 3.05 4.81
CA ASP A 232 -20.54 3.49 3.43
C ASP A 232 -19.84 2.51 2.47
N ILE A 233 -18.62 2.08 2.81
CA ILE A 233 -17.89 1.04 2.07
C ILE A 233 -18.72 -0.25 2.02
N VAL A 234 -19.27 -0.68 3.15
CA VAL A 234 -20.15 -1.86 3.22
C VAL A 234 -21.39 -1.67 2.36
N HIS A 235 -21.98 -0.48 2.37
CA HIS A 235 -23.14 -0.16 1.51
C HIS A 235 -22.81 -0.27 0.03
N HIS A 236 -21.70 0.32 -0.44
CA HIS A 236 -21.25 0.17 -1.82
C HIS A 236 -21.01 -1.31 -2.21
N LEU A 237 -20.40 -2.10 -1.33
CA LEU A 237 -20.22 -3.54 -1.56
C LEU A 237 -21.57 -4.26 -1.68
N THR A 238 -22.54 -3.97 -0.81
CA THR A 238 -23.85 -4.61 -0.87
C THR A 238 -24.61 -4.28 -2.14
N LEU A 239 -24.53 -3.03 -2.61
CA LEU A 239 -25.10 -2.62 -3.91
C LEU A 239 -24.46 -3.38 -5.07
N THR A 240 -23.13 -3.43 -5.12
CA THR A 240 -22.38 -4.13 -6.18
C THR A 240 -22.68 -5.62 -6.21
N MET A 241 -22.90 -6.23 -5.04
CA MET A 241 -23.10 -7.66 -4.89
C MET A 241 -24.58 -8.07 -4.91
N ASP A 242 -25.52 -7.13 -5.11
CA ASP A 242 -26.96 -7.37 -5.00
C ASP A 242 -27.35 -8.05 -3.67
N ILE A 243 -26.93 -7.43 -2.58
CA ILE A 243 -27.25 -7.83 -1.19
C ILE A 243 -28.09 -6.73 -0.55
N ASN A 244 -29.16 -7.09 0.16
CA ASN A 244 -29.91 -6.09 0.93
C ASN A 244 -29.06 -5.63 2.13
N TYR A 245 -28.75 -4.33 2.20
CA TYR A 245 -27.93 -3.72 3.26
C TYR A 245 -28.54 -3.93 4.66
N ASP A 246 -29.86 -3.96 4.79
CA ASP A 246 -30.55 -4.20 6.07
C ASP A 246 -30.25 -5.57 6.68
N ASN A 247 -29.75 -6.50 5.87
CA ASN A 247 -29.34 -7.83 6.35
C ASN A 247 -27.93 -7.84 6.99
N ILE A 248 -27.21 -6.70 6.95
CA ILE A 248 -25.85 -6.60 7.51
C ILE A 248 -25.93 -6.53 9.05
N GLN A 249 -25.30 -7.48 9.71
CA GLN A 249 -25.14 -7.52 11.16
C GLN A 249 -23.79 -6.91 11.54
N TRP A 250 -23.80 -5.92 12.44
CA TRP A 250 -22.60 -5.28 12.94
C TRP A 250 -22.12 -5.93 14.24
N ASN A 251 -20.97 -6.59 14.21
CA ASN A 251 -20.33 -7.13 15.41
C ASN A 251 -19.47 -6.06 16.09
N THR A 252 -20.09 -5.28 16.95
CA THR A 252 -19.44 -4.17 17.69
C THR A 252 -18.49 -4.62 18.80
N ASN A 253 -18.39 -5.93 19.10
CA ASN A 253 -17.37 -6.45 20.02
C ASN A 253 -15.98 -6.49 19.39
N MET A 254 -15.89 -6.37 18.07
CA MET A 254 -14.61 -6.29 17.36
C MET A 254 -14.11 -4.85 17.31
N SER A 255 -12.79 -4.69 17.38
CA SER A 255 -12.15 -3.36 17.39
C SER A 255 -12.37 -2.58 16.09
N ASP A 256 -12.68 -1.31 16.21
CA ASP A 256 -12.74 -0.35 15.11
C ASP A 256 -11.34 0.01 14.54
N GLY A 257 -10.28 -0.21 15.30
CA GLY A 257 -8.95 0.29 14.99
C GLY A 257 -8.87 1.82 15.11
N CYS A 258 -8.03 2.45 14.31
CA CYS A 258 -7.91 3.92 14.30
C CYS A 258 -9.16 4.56 13.68
N MET A 259 -9.76 5.54 14.36
CA MET A 259 -11.02 6.17 13.94
C MET A 259 -10.86 7.03 12.69
N LYS A 260 -9.75 7.74 12.54
CA LYS A 260 -9.51 8.65 11.40
C LYS A 260 -8.07 8.60 10.94
N LYS A 261 -7.85 8.55 9.62
CA LYS A 261 -6.52 8.51 8.98
C LYS A 261 -6.47 9.40 7.73
N THR A 262 -7.21 10.49 7.73
CA THR A 262 -7.31 11.38 6.57
C THR A 262 -5.98 12.04 6.25
N VAL A 263 -5.52 11.87 5.02
CA VAL A 263 -4.29 12.47 4.51
C VAL A 263 -4.57 13.45 3.37
N ASP A 264 -3.63 14.38 3.16
CA ASP A 264 -3.70 15.43 2.14
C ASP A 264 -3.06 14.94 0.83
N ASN A 265 -3.74 15.13 -0.30
CA ASN A 265 -3.25 14.76 -1.62
C ASN A 265 -2.84 15.97 -2.48
N SER A 266 -2.68 17.14 -1.89
CA SER A 266 -2.40 18.39 -2.63
C SER A 266 -1.15 18.28 -3.49
N LEU A 267 -0.07 17.69 -2.95
CA LEU A 267 1.17 17.47 -3.71
C LEU A 267 0.95 16.48 -4.87
N CYS A 268 0.20 15.41 -4.66
CA CYS A 268 -0.12 14.46 -5.73
C CYS A 268 -0.87 15.13 -6.87
N LYS A 269 -1.86 15.97 -6.56
CA LYS A 269 -2.61 16.75 -7.57
C LYS A 269 -1.74 17.77 -8.30
N GLU A 270 -0.84 18.43 -7.59
CA GLU A 270 0.11 19.37 -8.21
C GLU A 270 1.03 18.67 -9.23
N LEU A 271 1.52 17.47 -8.88
CA LEU A 271 2.41 16.71 -9.73
C LEU A 271 1.70 16.00 -10.88
N PHE A 272 0.44 15.66 -10.71
CA PHE A 272 -0.38 14.94 -11.69
C PHE A 272 -1.71 15.66 -11.93
N PRO A 273 -1.71 16.89 -12.48
CA PRO A 273 -2.89 17.74 -12.56
C PRO A 273 -4.02 17.16 -13.44
N ASP A 274 -3.66 16.36 -14.43
CA ASP A 274 -4.61 15.73 -15.36
C ASP A 274 -4.95 14.28 -14.99
N PHE A 275 -4.54 13.83 -13.78
CA PHE A 275 -4.77 12.46 -13.35
C PHE A 275 -6.21 12.30 -12.82
N GLU A 276 -6.97 11.45 -13.49
CA GLU A 276 -8.33 11.10 -13.07
C GLU A 276 -8.31 9.77 -12.29
N PHE A 277 -8.70 9.84 -11.04
CA PHE A 277 -8.90 8.66 -10.20
C PHE A 277 -10.16 7.90 -10.62
N THR A 278 -10.07 6.58 -10.61
CA THR A 278 -11.25 5.72 -10.80
C THR A 278 -12.25 5.94 -9.67
N PRO A 279 -13.52 6.32 -9.97
CA PRO A 279 -14.56 6.44 -8.94
C PRO A 279 -14.68 5.15 -8.12
N PHE A 280 -14.98 5.31 -6.82
CA PHE A 280 -14.97 4.18 -5.87
C PHE A 280 -15.90 3.04 -6.32
N GLU A 281 -17.12 3.36 -6.76
CA GLU A 281 -18.11 2.40 -7.24
C GLU A 281 -17.59 1.59 -8.44
N ILE A 282 -16.92 2.26 -9.37
CA ILE A 282 -16.34 1.60 -10.56
C ILE A 282 -15.18 0.68 -10.17
N GLY A 283 -14.35 1.12 -9.22
CA GLY A 283 -13.25 0.30 -8.69
C GLY A 283 -13.75 -0.95 -7.98
N ILE A 284 -14.80 -0.83 -7.15
CA ILE A 284 -15.46 -1.96 -6.46
C ILE A 284 -16.08 -2.92 -7.47
N GLN A 285 -16.80 -2.41 -8.47
CA GLN A 285 -17.41 -3.22 -9.53
C GLN A 285 -16.34 -4.06 -10.25
N LYS A 286 -15.26 -3.45 -10.73
CA LYS A 286 -14.15 -4.14 -11.39
C LYS A 286 -13.48 -5.17 -10.49
N THR A 287 -13.35 -4.87 -9.19
CA THR A 287 -12.77 -5.81 -8.22
C THR A 287 -13.63 -7.04 -8.04
N TYR A 288 -14.96 -6.86 -7.93
CA TYR A 288 -15.91 -7.94 -7.78
C TYR A 288 -16.06 -8.79 -9.04
N GLU A 289 -16.09 -8.17 -10.21
CA GLU A 289 -16.14 -8.87 -11.51
C GLU A 289 -14.91 -9.78 -11.73
N TRP A 290 -13.75 -9.34 -11.22
CA TRP A 290 -12.53 -10.13 -11.29
C TRP A 290 -12.55 -11.28 -10.26
N TYR A 291 -13.08 -11.06 -9.06
CA TYR A 291 -13.14 -12.04 -7.98
C TYR A 291 -14.02 -13.24 -8.33
#